data_62e402cefe90079e78bccffe8287857f
#
_entry.id   62e402cefe90079e78bccffe8287857f
#
_cell.length_a   1.000
_cell.length_b   1.000
_cell.length_c   1.000
_cell.angle_alpha   90.00
_cell.angle_beta   90.00
_cell.angle_gamma   90.00
#
_symmetry.space_group_name_H-M   'P 1'
#
loop_
_entity.id
_entity.type
_entity.pdbx_description
1 polymer ?
#
loop_
_entity_poly.entity_id
_entity_poly.type
_entity_poly.pdbx_seq_one_letter_code
_entity_poly.pdbx_strand_id
1 'polypeptide(L)'
;MRLIQKLLDFVRTYFALLVVFAVFLWSAWVIATYRAQQAPPGSIVIRLGHWQLEASVREGLDEMARDYQKLHPNVVIIQDAIPEGTYGQWVSTQLMGGTAPDIMQVGAMLPDNIWLSYYNRYFQPLSRYVNTPNPHNAGTDIADVPLRRTFKDGMKTAYVAEMQEYMSVPLSQFGVRIFYNKDLLKKLTGLDVAPLDYREFLAVCQKIQSVTNPTSGQPYIPIAGSAYHFGHWDGMMFSPVTYGCFRRADFNRDGFVGNDETFVAFKTGQLDFLYPPLACWLKMLREVTGYFQTGYTGLGRDEAVFLFAQQRAVFMTTGTWDARSLQEQAKGQFEVGIMDFPIPARDDPVYGGVVEGRIYETPGAGFRFGISRTSKNFDVALDFLLFLASQRGNEKLNRIIGWIPAIVGTELDPLLQAFEPHLEGIYGNINFNLGGNTAVTWGQIYSLYQVNQISFEDFATRFTEYYLQNGLKDFLEQQRDWRRGMQRNEQYLAGIRGRAILADEAAAAATDPAAKAAAELDAASAWVRYRAITSSRQIWGELNHARQLDLITRDHLPADYVAPYEYSPAVLTKIRERIRAEVAP
;
A
#
# COMPACT_ATOMS: atom_id res chain seq x y z
N MET A 1 -15.79 -56.41 -39.47
CA MET A 1 -16.12 -56.56 -38.05
C MET A 1 -14.94 -56.38 -37.11
N ARG A 2 -13.78 -57.08 -37.27
CA ARG A 2 -12.60 -56.94 -36.36
C ARG A 2 -12.01 -55.52 -36.24
N LEU A 3 -12.08 -54.70 -37.30
CA LEU A 3 -11.54 -53.33 -37.29
C LEU A 3 -12.43 -52.38 -36.45
N ILE A 4 -13.75 -52.55 -36.57
CA ILE A 4 -14.76 -51.76 -35.82
C ILE A 4 -14.72 -52.10 -34.33
N GLN A 5 -14.50 -53.36 -33.98
CA GLN A 5 -14.33 -53.76 -32.61
C GLN A 5 -13.08 -53.15 -31.97
N LYS A 6 -11.92 -53.19 -32.68
CA LYS A 6 -10.69 -52.54 -32.21
C LYS A 6 -10.83 -51.04 -32.03
N LEU A 7 -11.57 -50.35 -32.91
CA LEU A 7 -11.87 -48.91 -32.80
C LEU A 7 -12.74 -48.61 -31.57
N LEU A 8 -13.79 -49.43 -31.33
CA LEU A 8 -14.65 -49.32 -30.16
C LEU A 8 -13.92 -49.56 -28.86
N ASP A 9 -13.05 -50.55 -28.81
CA ASP A 9 -12.21 -50.86 -27.65
C ASP A 9 -11.20 -49.72 -27.38
N PHE A 10 -10.60 -49.16 -28.42
CA PHE A 10 -9.72 -47.97 -28.32
C PHE A 10 -10.48 -46.75 -27.79
N VAL A 11 -11.62 -46.42 -28.35
CA VAL A 11 -12.46 -45.32 -27.89
C VAL A 11 -12.88 -45.51 -26.42
N ARG A 12 -13.27 -46.73 -26.05
CA ARG A 12 -13.72 -47.06 -24.69
C ARG A 12 -12.54 -46.95 -23.69
N THR A 13 -11.35 -47.39 -24.07
CA THR A 13 -10.16 -47.35 -23.23
C THR A 13 -9.63 -45.93 -23.03
N TYR A 14 -9.70 -45.12 -24.09
CA TYR A 14 -9.15 -43.76 -24.06
C TYR A 14 -10.23 -42.66 -24.02
N PHE A 15 -11.48 -43.01 -23.75
CA PHE A 15 -12.60 -42.08 -23.77
C PHE A 15 -12.37 -40.81 -22.93
N ALA A 16 -11.90 -40.97 -21.69
CA ALA A 16 -11.61 -39.85 -20.82
C ALA A 16 -10.51 -38.91 -21.38
N LEU A 17 -9.44 -39.51 -21.94
CA LEU A 17 -8.35 -38.74 -22.59
C LEU A 17 -8.84 -38.03 -23.84
N LEU A 18 -9.67 -38.67 -24.66
CA LEU A 18 -10.24 -38.04 -25.86
C LEU A 18 -11.16 -36.88 -25.52
N VAL A 19 -11.95 -37.01 -24.45
CA VAL A 19 -12.81 -35.92 -23.97
C VAL A 19 -11.97 -34.75 -23.46
N VAL A 20 -10.95 -35.00 -22.64
CA VAL A 20 -10.03 -33.95 -22.16
C VAL A 20 -9.35 -33.25 -23.32
N PHE A 21 -8.88 -34.00 -24.32
CA PHE A 21 -8.23 -33.46 -25.51
C PHE A 21 -9.19 -32.62 -26.37
N ALA A 22 -10.42 -33.12 -26.55
CA ALA A 22 -11.47 -32.38 -27.27
C ALA A 22 -11.84 -31.07 -26.56
N VAL A 23 -12.00 -31.09 -25.23
CA VAL A 23 -12.24 -29.89 -24.41
C VAL A 23 -11.06 -28.92 -24.51
N PHE A 24 -9.85 -29.42 -24.47
CA PHE A 24 -8.65 -28.60 -24.66
C PHE A 24 -8.61 -27.91 -26.02
N LEU A 25 -8.86 -28.67 -27.12
CA LEU A 25 -8.92 -28.10 -28.47
C LEU A 25 -10.04 -27.09 -28.63
N TRP A 26 -11.21 -27.38 -28.05
CA TRP A 26 -12.34 -26.46 -28.06
C TRP A 26 -12.04 -25.18 -27.28
N SER A 27 -11.45 -25.29 -26.09
CA SER A 27 -11.02 -24.15 -25.30
C SER A 27 -9.94 -23.31 -26.03
N ALA A 28 -8.98 -23.97 -26.65
CA ALA A 28 -7.95 -23.30 -27.46
C ALA A 28 -8.55 -22.56 -28.67
N TRP A 29 -9.52 -23.19 -29.33
CA TRP A 29 -10.25 -22.56 -30.44
C TRP A 29 -11.11 -21.37 -29.97
N VAL A 30 -11.84 -21.51 -28.86
CA VAL A 30 -12.62 -20.40 -28.26
C VAL A 30 -11.71 -19.24 -27.90
N ILE A 31 -10.56 -19.49 -27.24
CA ILE A 31 -9.60 -18.44 -26.89
C ILE A 31 -9.04 -17.77 -28.15
N ALA A 32 -8.68 -18.55 -29.16
CA ALA A 32 -8.11 -18.02 -30.40
C ALA A 32 -9.13 -17.16 -31.17
N THR A 33 -10.40 -17.62 -31.28
CA THR A 33 -11.47 -16.87 -31.94
C THR A 33 -11.88 -15.65 -31.17
N TYR A 34 -11.96 -15.71 -29.83
CA TYR A 34 -12.27 -14.57 -28.99
C TYR A 34 -11.20 -13.47 -29.13
N ARG A 35 -9.92 -13.82 -29.12
CA ARG A 35 -8.82 -12.86 -29.35
C ARG A 35 -8.84 -12.24 -30.75
N ALA A 36 -9.14 -13.05 -31.78
CA ALA A 36 -9.23 -12.57 -33.15
C ALA A 36 -10.43 -11.63 -33.37
N GLN A 37 -11.49 -11.77 -32.59
CA GLN A 37 -12.66 -10.87 -32.63
C GLN A 37 -12.42 -9.55 -31.93
N GLN A 38 -11.53 -9.51 -30.93
CA GLN A 38 -11.21 -8.29 -30.18
C GLN A 38 -10.25 -7.35 -30.90
N ALA A 39 -9.39 -7.86 -31.80
CA ALA A 39 -8.40 -7.06 -32.49
C ALA A 39 -8.47 -7.32 -34.01
N PRO A 40 -8.83 -6.32 -34.83
CA PRO A 40 -8.78 -6.41 -36.28
C PRO A 40 -7.37 -6.80 -36.78
N PRO A 41 -7.27 -7.56 -37.88
CA PRO A 41 -5.97 -7.92 -38.45
C PRO A 41 -5.11 -6.67 -38.75
N GLY A 42 -3.86 -6.69 -38.28
CA GLY A 42 -2.93 -5.56 -38.45
C GLY A 42 -2.98 -4.52 -37.34
N SER A 43 -3.84 -4.67 -36.33
CA SER A 43 -3.86 -3.79 -35.17
C SER A 43 -2.67 -4.06 -34.24
N ILE A 44 -2.18 -3.00 -33.60
CA ILE A 44 -1.27 -3.09 -32.48
C ILE A 44 -2.10 -3.38 -31.22
N VAL A 45 -1.87 -4.54 -30.62
CA VAL A 45 -2.58 -4.94 -29.39
C VAL A 45 -1.71 -4.65 -28.20
N ILE A 46 -2.22 -3.88 -27.23
CA ILE A 46 -1.63 -3.62 -25.93
C ILE A 46 -2.45 -4.34 -24.86
N ARG A 47 -1.85 -5.23 -24.13
CA ARG A 47 -2.48 -5.93 -23.00
C ARG A 47 -2.19 -5.20 -21.72
N LEU A 48 -3.26 -4.95 -20.92
CA LEU A 48 -3.22 -4.27 -19.62
C LEU A 48 -3.65 -5.23 -18.52
N GLY A 49 -2.72 -5.69 -17.69
CA GLY A 49 -3.00 -6.60 -16.56
C GLY A 49 -3.20 -5.83 -15.25
N HIS A 50 -4.28 -6.11 -14.52
CA HIS A 50 -4.57 -5.49 -13.22
C HIS A 50 -5.43 -6.40 -12.33
N TRP A 51 -5.54 -6.07 -11.02
CA TRP A 51 -6.34 -6.86 -10.08
C TRP A 51 -7.70 -6.23 -9.74
N GLN A 52 -8.06 -5.11 -10.32
CA GLN A 52 -9.31 -4.41 -10.03
C GLN A 52 -10.47 -5.12 -10.73
N LEU A 53 -11.41 -5.65 -9.97
CA LEU A 53 -12.60 -6.32 -10.50
C LEU A 53 -13.86 -5.45 -10.41
N GLU A 54 -13.77 -4.30 -9.75
CA GLU A 54 -14.86 -3.35 -9.62
C GLU A 54 -15.34 -2.92 -11.02
N ALA A 55 -16.66 -2.93 -11.20
CA ALA A 55 -17.27 -2.63 -12.51
C ALA A 55 -16.86 -1.23 -12.99
N SER A 56 -16.87 -0.23 -12.11
CA SER A 56 -16.48 1.14 -12.45
C SER A 56 -15.04 1.27 -12.93
N VAL A 57 -14.09 0.50 -12.34
CA VAL A 57 -12.68 0.54 -12.76
C VAL A 57 -12.52 -0.07 -14.16
N ARG A 58 -13.13 -1.22 -14.40
CA ARG A 58 -13.08 -1.86 -15.72
C ARG A 58 -13.75 -1.01 -16.79
N GLU A 59 -14.90 -0.43 -16.48
CA GLU A 59 -15.61 0.50 -17.37
C GLU A 59 -14.78 1.76 -17.66
N GLY A 60 -14.14 2.33 -16.63
CA GLY A 60 -13.29 3.49 -16.77
C GLY A 60 -12.10 3.21 -17.69
N LEU A 61 -11.41 2.10 -17.48
CA LEU A 61 -10.28 1.71 -18.34
C LEU A 61 -10.74 1.40 -19.78
N ASP A 62 -11.92 0.75 -19.96
CA ASP A 62 -12.49 0.49 -21.29
C ASP A 62 -12.90 1.78 -22.00
N GLU A 63 -13.46 2.76 -21.28
CA GLU A 63 -13.81 4.05 -21.87
C GLU A 63 -12.55 4.82 -22.29
N MET A 64 -11.53 4.85 -21.43
CA MET A 64 -10.25 5.47 -21.77
C MET A 64 -9.57 4.76 -22.95
N ALA A 65 -9.65 3.43 -23.03
CA ALA A 65 -9.15 2.67 -24.18
C ALA A 65 -9.87 3.06 -25.48
N ARG A 66 -11.20 3.21 -25.43
CA ARG A 66 -11.98 3.68 -26.58
C ARG A 66 -11.61 5.10 -27.00
N ASP A 67 -11.38 6.00 -26.06
CA ASP A 67 -10.96 7.38 -26.36
C ASP A 67 -9.56 7.41 -26.96
N TYR A 68 -8.64 6.61 -26.43
CA TYR A 68 -7.31 6.48 -27.00
C TYR A 68 -7.35 5.90 -28.43
N GLN A 69 -8.21 4.91 -28.66
CA GLN A 69 -8.38 4.32 -29.99
C GLN A 69 -8.95 5.33 -31.03
N LYS A 70 -9.73 6.32 -30.61
CA LYS A 70 -10.16 7.43 -31.53
C LYS A 70 -8.97 8.24 -32.03
N LEU A 71 -7.93 8.41 -31.20
CA LEU A 71 -6.69 9.11 -31.56
C LEU A 71 -5.74 8.19 -32.34
N HIS A 72 -5.77 6.88 -32.04
CA HIS A 72 -4.91 5.85 -32.62
C HIS A 72 -5.73 4.66 -33.14
N PRO A 73 -6.38 4.78 -34.32
CA PRO A 73 -7.36 3.78 -34.80
C PRO A 73 -6.81 2.38 -35.02
N ASN A 74 -5.48 2.25 -35.16
CA ASN A 74 -4.80 0.98 -35.32
C ASN A 74 -4.37 0.32 -33.98
N VAL A 75 -4.69 0.93 -32.82
CA VAL A 75 -4.33 0.40 -31.51
C VAL A 75 -5.56 -0.15 -30.82
N VAL A 76 -5.42 -1.31 -30.20
CA VAL A 76 -6.46 -1.95 -29.38
C VAL A 76 -5.89 -2.24 -28.00
N ILE A 77 -6.56 -1.74 -26.96
CA ILE A 77 -6.19 -2.02 -25.57
C ILE A 77 -7.10 -3.13 -25.05
N ILE A 78 -6.51 -4.18 -24.48
CA ILE A 78 -7.25 -5.32 -23.91
C ILE A 78 -6.91 -5.44 -22.43
N GLN A 79 -7.94 -5.46 -21.57
CA GLN A 79 -7.79 -5.65 -20.14
C GLN A 79 -7.71 -7.15 -19.79
N ASP A 80 -6.70 -7.49 -18.96
CA ASP A 80 -6.60 -8.78 -18.25
C ASP A 80 -6.90 -8.49 -16.75
N ALA A 81 -8.16 -8.57 -16.35
CA ALA A 81 -8.59 -8.36 -14.97
C ALA A 81 -8.50 -9.67 -14.17
N ILE A 82 -7.66 -9.73 -13.16
CA ILE A 82 -7.34 -10.93 -12.38
C ILE A 82 -7.74 -10.72 -10.91
N PRO A 83 -8.39 -11.69 -10.25
CA PRO A 83 -8.77 -11.55 -8.85
C PRO A 83 -7.57 -11.22 -7.94
N GLU A 84 -7.77 -10.30 -7.02
CA GLU A 84 -6.75 -9.78 -6.09
C GLU A 84 -5.97 -10.90 -5.39
N GLY A 85 -6.67 -11.88 -4.80
CA GLY A 85 -6.06 -13.00 -4.07
C GLY A 85 -5.15 -13.91 -4.91
N THR A 86 -5.28 -13.88 -6.23
CA THR A 86 -4.46 -14.70 -7.15
C THR A 86 -3.50 -13.89 -8.00
N TYR A 87 -3.61 -12.55 -7.98
CA TYR A 87 -2.82 -11.67 -8.84
C TYR A 87 -1.31 -11.84 -8.66
N GLY A 88 -0.81 -11.93 -7.43
CA GLY A 88 0.62 -12.10 -7.17
C GLY A 88 1.20 -13.39 -7.79
N GLN A 89 0.46 -14.50 -7.68
CA GLN A 89 0.86 -15.75 -8.32
C GLN A 89 0.79 -15.66 -9.85
N TRP A 90 -0.26 -15.05 -10.38
CA TRP A 90 -0.42 -14.84 -11.82
C TRP A 90 0.72 -13.98 -12.40
N VAL A 91 1.03 -12.83 -11.76
CA VAL A 91 2.16 -11.96 -12.14
C VAL A 91 3.45 -12.76 -12.22
N SER A 92 3.75 -13.52 -11.15
CA SER A 92 4.97 -14.34 -11.10
C SER A 92 5.03 -15.34 -12.24
N THR A 93 3.91 -16.00 -12.55
CA THR A 93 3.82 -16.97 -13.65
C THR A 93 4.01 -16.31 -15.01
N GLN A 94 3.34 -15.17 -15.26
CA GLN A 94 3.42 -14.45 -16.54
C GLN A 94 4.82 -13.89 -16.78
N LEU A 95 5.45 -13.29 -15.78
CA LEU A 95 6.80 -12.72 -15.88
C LEU A 95 7.85 -13.81 -16.12
N MET A 96 7.81 -14.90 -15.36
CA MET A 96 8.74 -16.03 -15.52
C MET A 96 8.52 -16.80 -16.82
N GLY A 97 7.27 -16.92 -17.26
CA GLY A 97 6.90 -17.59 -18.51
C GLY A 97 7.13 -16.76 -19.79
N GLY A 98 7.48 -15.48 -19.66
CA GLY A 98 7.66 -14.58 -20.80
C GLY A 98 6.36 -14.24 -21.55
N THR A 99 5.19 -14.41 -20.88
CA THR A 99 3.84 -14.16 -21.42
C THR A 99 3.16 -12.94 -20.77
N ALA A 100 3.95 -12.12 -20.07
CA ALA A 100 3.45 -10.95 -19.37
C ALA A 100 2.75 -9.98 -20.33
N PRO A 101 1.66 -9.31 -19.89
CA PRO A 101 1.06 -8.18 -20.59
C PRO A 101 2.09 -7.06 -20.85
N ASP A 102 1.78 -6.18 -21.80
CA ASP A 102 2.61 -5.00 -22.10
C ASP A 102 2.67 -4.05 -20.92
N ILE A 103 1.51 -3.82 -20.28
CA ILE A 103 1.34 -2.96 -19.12
C ILE A 103 0.79 -3.79 -17.96
N MET A 104 1.35 -3.63 -16.77
CA MET A 104 0.91 -4.37 -15.58
C MET A 104 0.77 -3.46 -14.38
N GLN A 105 -0.27 -3.65 -13.58
CA GLN A 105 -0.40 -3.03 -12.28
C GLN A 105 0.64 -3.60 -11.32
N VAL A 106 1.37 -2.73 -10.60
CA VAL A 106 2.54 -3.10 -9.80
C VAL A 106 2.52 -2.51 -8.39
N GLY A 107 3.36 -3.03 -7.50
CA GLY A 107 3.62 -2.45 -6.18
C GLY A 107 2.65 -2.85 -5.07
N ALA A 108 1.82 -3.87 -5.31
CA ALA A 108 1.00 -4.52 -4.29
C ALA A 108 0.87 -6.02 -4.58
N MET A 109 0.19 -6.78 -3.74
CA MET A 109 -0.06 -8.22 -3.84
C MET A 109 1.19 -9.13 -3.79
N LEU A 110 2.37 -8.57 -3.68
CA LEU A 110 3.63 -9.26 -3.47
C LEU A 110 4.52 -8.43 -2.53
N PRO A 111 5.41 -9.05 -1.76
CA PRO A 111 6.38 -8.34 -0.92
C PRO A 111 7.30 -7.43 -1.74
N ASP A 112 7.75 -6.31 -1.15
CA ASP A 112 8.58 -5.31 -1.82
C ASP A 112 9.89 -5.88 -2.38
N ASN A 113 10.53 -6.81 -1.68
CA ASN A 113 11.74 -7.48 -2.15
C ASN A 113 11.51 -8.32 -3.41
N ILE A 114 10.33 -8.87 -3.60
CA ILE A 114 9.93 -9.59 -4.81
C ILE A 114 9.69 -8.59 -5.94
N TRP A 115 8.95 -7.49 -5.67
CA TRP A 115 8.77 -6.42 -6.64
C TRP A 115 10.10 -5.82 -7.09
N LEU A 116 11.03 -5.56 -6.17
CA LEU A 116 12.37 -5.07 -6.51
C LEU A 116 13.09 -6.01 -7.48
N SER A 117 13.02 -7.32 -7.24
CA SER A 117 13.59 -8.34 -8.15
C SER A 117 12.91 -8.33 -9.51
N TYR A 118 11.58 -8.15 -9.56
CA TYR A 118 10.83 -8.13 -10.81
C TYR A 118 11.06 -6.84 -11.58
N TYR A 119 11.06 -5.68 -10.95
CA TYR A 119 11.43 -4.41 -11.59
C TYR A 119 12.78 -4.51 -12.29
N ASN A 120 13.77 -5.06 -11.60
CA ASN A 120 15.10 -5.23 -12.16
C ASN A 120 15.14 -6.12 -13.42
N ARG A 121 14.37 -7.20 -13.45
CA ARG A 121 14.44 -8.22 -14.51
C ARG A 121 13.45 -8.00 -15.64
N TYR A 122 12.24 -7.57 -15.32
CA TYR A 122 11.10 -7.71 -16.22
C TYR A 122 10.43 -6.39 -16.61
N PHE A 123 10.76 -5.27 -15.97
CA PHE A 123 10.14 -3.98 -16.27
C PHE A 123 11.12 -2.98 -16.89
N GLN A 124 10.58 -2.11 -17.74
CA GLN A 124 11.32 -1.01 -18.35
C GLN A 124 11.38 0.19 -17.40
N PRO A 125 12.59 0.78 -17.20
CA PRO A 125 12.71 2.05 -16.50
C PRO A 125 12.08 3.19 -17.28
N LEU A 126 11.41 4.10 -16.57
CA LEU A 126 10.73 5.27 -17.14
C LEU A 126 11.47 6.60 -16.87
N SER A 127 12.62 6.55 -16.22
CA SER A 127 13.37 7.75 -15.77
C SER A 127 13.75 8.72 -16.89
N ARG A 128 13.85 8.24 -18.13
CA ARG A 128 14.12 9.10 -19.30
C ARG A 128 12.97 10.06 -19.61
N TYR A 129 11.74 9.67 -19.26
CA TYR A 129 10.53 10.36 -19.69
C TYR A 129 9.97 11.29 -18.61
N VAL A 130 10.37 11.12 -17.35
CA VAL A 130 9.78 11.86 -16.22
C VAL A 130 10.17 13.35 -16.18
N ASN A 131 11.23 13.75 -16.88
CA ASN A 131 11.70 15.13 -16.95
C ASN A 131 11.26 15.86 -18.23
N THR A 132 10.54 15.18 -19.13
CA THR A 132 9.94 15.77 -20.33
C THR A 132 8.45 16.05 -20.09
N PRO A 133 7.87 17.07 -20.72
CA PRO A 133 6.43 17.30 -20.68
C PRO A 133 5.65 16.12 -21.27
N ASN A 134 4.43 15.91 -20.74
CA ASN A 134 3.50 14.94 -21.29
C ASN A 134 2.82 15.53 -22.55
N PRO A 135 2.97 14.90 -23.73
CA PRO A 135 2.40 15.45 -24.96
C PRO A 135 0.87 15.55 -24.94
N HIS A 136 0.18 14.72 -24.15
CA HIS A 136 -1.27 14.77 -24.01
C HIS A 136 -1.77 15.90 -23.09
N ASN A 137 -0.87 16.70 -22.52
CA ASN A 137 -1.21 17.92 -21.79
C ASN A 137 -1.26 19.17 -22.70
N ALA A 138 -1.04 19.04 -24.00
CA ALA A 138 -1.14 20.17 -24.93
C ALA A 138 -2.46 20.91 -24.78
N GLY A 139 -2.39 22.25 -24.68
CA GLY A 139 -3.55 23.11 -24.47
C GLY A 139 -4.14 23.08 -23.06
N THR A 140 -3.36 22.70 -22.06
CA THR A 140 -3.66 22.81 -20.62
C THR A 140 -2.62 23.69 -19.92
N ASP A 141 -2.89 24.08 -18.67
CA ASP A 141 -1.98 24.91 -17.87
C ASP A 141 -0.66 24.19 -17.50
N ILE A 142 -0.61 22.88 -17.68
CA ILE A 142 0.57 22.06 -17.41
C ILE A 142 1.25 21.50 -18.67
N ALA A 143 0.98 22.10 -19.84
CA ALA A 143 1.49 21.63 -21.13
C ALA A 143 3.02 21.53 -21.18
N ASP A 144 3.73 22.50 -20.61
CA ASP A 144 5.20 22.56 -20.60
C ASP A 144 5.83 22.06 -19.29
N VAL A 145 5.01 21.54 -18.37
CA VAL A 145 5.48 21.04 -17.07
C VAL A 145 6.05 19.63 -17.23
N PRO A 146 7.29 19.36 -16.74
CA PRO A 146 7.85 18.02 -16.75
C PRO A 146 6.93 17.00 -16.08
N LEU A 147 6.79 15.80 -16.67
CA LEU A 147 5.84 14.76 -16.25
C LEU A 147 5.82 14.54 -14.73
N ARG A 148 7.00 14.38 -14.10
CA ARG A 148 7.04 14.14 -12.64
C ARG A 148 6.45 15.28 -11.79
N ARG A 149 6.47 16.52 -12.29
CA ARG A 149 5.94 17.69 -11.60
C ARG A 149 4.44 17.88 -11.80
N THR A 150 3.85 17.13 -12.74
CA THR A 150 2.40 17.13 -12.93
C THR A 150 1.69 16.22 -11.93
N PHE A 151 2.43 15.38 -11.19
CA PHE A 151 1.88 14.53 -10.14
C PHE A 151 1.89 15.24 -8.78
N LYS A 152 0.81 15.09 -8.02
CA LYS A 152 0.66 15.68 -6.68
C LYS A 152 1.73 15.20 -5.69
N ASP A 153 2.22 13.96 -5.84
CA ASP A 153 3.31 13.36 -5.04
C ASP A 153 4.70 13.53 -5.67
N GLY A 154 4.81 14.19 -6.83
CA GLY A 154 6.05 14.30 -7.60
C GLY A 154 6.57 12.95 -8.12
N MET A 155 5.68 11.98 -8.32
CA MET A 155 5.97 10.57 -8.68
C MET A 155 6.84 9.83 -7.63
N LYS A 156 6.85 10.25 -6.37
CA LYS A 156 7.65 9.59 -5.31
C LYS A 156 7.31 8.10 -5.18
N THR A 157 6.03 7.74 -5.28
CA THR A 157 5.58 6.35 -5.18
C THR A 157 5.97 5.48 -6.37
N ALA A 158 6.33 6.08 -7.50
CA ALA A 158 6.82 5.39 -8.69
C ALA A 158 8.34 5.20 -8.70
N TYR A 159 9.05 5.91 -7.82
CA TYR A 159 10.50 5.86 -7.72
C TYR A 159 10.96 4.72 -6.82
N VAL A 160 11.83 3.87 -7.36
CA VAL A 160 12.45 2.76 -6.64
C VAL A 160 13.86 3.16 -6.24
N ALA A 161 14.03 3.52 -4.98
CA ALA A 161 15.27 4.10 -4.46
C ALA A 161 16.48 3.17 -4.62
N GLU A 162 16.32 1.86 -4.43
CA GLU A 162 17.37 0.85 -4.57
C GLU A 162 17.88 0.73 -6.01
N MET A 163 17.07 1.13 -6.99
CA MET A 163 17.40 1.12 -8.41
C MET A 163 17.70 2.51 -8.96
N GLN A 164 17.38 3.57 -8.22
CA GLN A 164 17.44 4.97 -8.67
C GLN A 164 16.63 5.19 -9.98
N GLU A 165 15.47 4.52 -10.10
CA GLU A 165 14.64 4.50 -11.30
C GLU A 165 13.18 4.75 -10.99
N TYR A 166 12.49 5.44 -11.90
CA TYR A 166 11.04 5.43 -11.96
C TYR A 166 10.59 4.18 -12.71
N MET A 167 9.77 3.35 -12.09
CA MET A 167 9.42 2.03 -12.63
C MET A 167 7.94 1.90 -13.00
N SER A 168 7.14 2.93 -12.76
CA SER A 168 5.69 2.90 -13.00
C SER A 168 5.13 4.30 -13.19
N VAL A 169 3.88 4.36 -13.66
CA VAL A 169 3.05 5.57 -13.72
C VAL A 169 1.89 5.38 -12.75
N PRO A 170 1.75 6.19 -11.69
CA PRO A 170 0.61 6.15 -10.79
C PRO A 170 -0.57 6.92 -11.38
N LEU A 171 -1.78 6.40 -11.25
CA LEU A 171 -2.96 7.00 -11.88
C LEU A 171 -3.98 7.57 -10.89
N SER A 172 -3.89 7.22 -9.59
CA SER A 172 -4.83 7.70 -8.59
C SER A 172 -4.14 7.90 -7.25
N GLN A 173 -4.72 8.73 -6.39
CA GLN A 173 -4.35 8.81 -4.98
C GLN A 173 -5.39 8.09 -4.13
N PHE A 174 -4.97 7.64 -2.96
CA PHE A 174 -5.82 6.95 -2.01
C PHE A 174 -5.74 7.63 -0.64
N GLY A 175 -6.89 7.71 0.01
CA GLY A 175 -7.03 8.11 1.40
C GLY A 175 -7.93 7.12 2.13
N VAL A 176 -7.82 7.06 3.44
CA VAL A 176 -8.66 6.21 4.30
C VAL A 176 -9.46 7.11 5.25
N ARG A 177 -10.76 6.82 5.39
CA ARG A 177 -11.67 7.54 6.28
C ARG A 177 -12.64 6.56 6.93
N ILE A 178 -13.43 7.05 7.84
CA ILE A 178 -14.55 6.33 8.43
C ILE A 178 -15.81 6.66 7.63
N PHE A 179 -16.44 5.63 7.11
CA PHE A 179 -17.77 5.71 6.50
C PHE A 179 -18.82 5.42 7.56
N TYR A 180 -19.94 6.11 7.50
CA TYR A 180 -21.04 5.84 8.42
C TYR A 180 -22.41 5.95 7.75
N ASN A 181 -23.36 5.14 8.23
CA ASN A 181 -24.76 5.18 7.85
C ASN A 181 -25.45 6.29 8.64
N LYS A 182 -25.75 7.42 7.97
CA LYS A 182 -26.36 8.60 8.59
C LYS A 182 -27.73 8.30 9.19
N ASP A 183 -28.55 7.52 8.48
CA ASP A 183 -29.91 7.17 8.90
C ASP A 183 -29.90 6.30 10.15
N LEU A 184 -29.03 5.30 10.21
CA LEU A 184 -28.85 4.48 11.40
C LEU A 184 -28.27 5.28 12.57
N LEU A 185 -27.28 6.12 12.32
CA LEU A 185 -26.70 6.99 13.33
C LEU A 185 -27.82 7.84 13.98
N LYS A 186 -28.58 8.54 13.13
CA LYS A 186 -29.69 9.39 13.62
C LYS A 186 -30.74 8.59 14.35
N LYS A 187 -31.16 7.45 13.81
CA LYS A 187 -32.17 6.56 14.41
C LYS A 187 -31.75 6.06 15.80
N LEU A 188 -30.48 5.64 15.95
CA LEU A 188 -30.00 4.98 17.16
C LEU A 188 -29.51 5.98 18.22
N THR A 189 -28.99 7.12 17.79
CA THR A 189 -28.34 8.08 18.70
C THR A 189 -29.02 9.44 18.76
N GLY A 190 -29.81 9.81 17.76
CA GLY A 190 -30.39 11.14 17.60
C GLY A 190 -29.45 12.17 16.97
N LEU A 191 -28.24 11.76 16.59
CA LEU A 191 -27.23 12.64 15.99
C LEU A 191 -27.34 12.65 14.46
N ASP A 192 -27.25 13.83 13.85
CA ASP A 192 -27.21 14.01 12.40
C ASP A 192 -25.78 13.83 11.83
N VAL A 193 -24.76 14.08 12.65
CA VAL A 193 -23.34 13.98 12.28
C VAL A 193 -22.58 13.21 13.35
N ALA A 194 -21.68 12.36 12.94
CA ALA A 194 -20.82 11.61 13.86
C ALA A 194 -19.77 12.53 14.52
N PRO A 195 -19.48 12.35 15.82
CA PRO A 195 -18.52 13.19 16.54
C PRO A 195 -17.07 12.90 16.14
N LEU A 196 -16.26 13.94 16.08
CA LEU A 196 -14.81 13.87 15.80
C LEU A 196 -13.98 13.79 17.09
N ASP A 197 -14.55 14.06 18.25
CA ASP A 197 -13.91 13.80 19.53
C ASP A 197 -13.95 12.31 19.85
N TYR A 198 -12.82 11.76 20.26
CA TYR A 198 -12.65 10.33 20.49
C TYR A 198 -13.58 9.79 21.59
N ARG A 199 -13.73 10.54 22.67
CA ARG A 199 -14.57 10.11 23.81
C ARG A 199 -16.05 10.16 23.46
N GLU A 200 -16.47 11.20 22.78
CA GLU A 200 -17.84 11.31 22.28
C GLU A 200 -18.13 10.18 21.27
N PHE A 201 -17.19 9.87 20.40
CA PHE A 201 -17.30 8.76 19.46
C PHE A 201 -17.47 7.40 20.16
N LEU A 202 -16.67 7.12 21.21
CA LEU A 202 -16.83 5.88 21.99
C LEU A 202 -18.19 5.84 22.71
N ALA A 203 -18.66 6.97 23.24
CA ALA A 203 -19.98 7.04 23.86
C ALA A 203 -21.11 6.76 22.86
N VAL A 204 -20.96 7.24 21.61
CA VAL A 204 -21.87 6.93 20.52
C VAL A 204 -21.81 5.44 20.17
N CYS A 205 -20.64 4.82 20.08
CA CYS A 205 -20.48 3.39 19.87
C CYS A 205 -21.15 2.56 20.97
N GLN A 206 -20.97 2.95 22.22
CA GLN A 206 -21.61 2.30 23.37
C GLN A 206 -23.15 2.39 23.29
N LYS A 207 -23.69 3.55 22.92
CA LYS A 207 -25.13 3.75 22.73
C LYS A 207 -25.67 2.86 21.62
N ILE A 208 -24.98 2.77 20.49
CA ILE A 208 -25.36 1.89 19.36
C ILE A 208 -25.39 0.43 19.81
N GLN A 209 -24.35 -0.03 20.50
CA GLN A 209 -24.23 -1.42 20.97
C GLN A 209 -25.32 -1.82 21.97
N SER A 210 -25.88 -0.85 22.72
CA SER A 210 -26.96 -1.09 23.67
C SER A 210 -28.34 -1.33 23.01
N VAL A 211 -28.48 -1.06 21.70
CA VAL A 211 -29.74 -1.19 20.98
C VAL A 211 -29.79 -2.51 20.22
N THR A 212 -30.83 -3.31 20.45
CA THR A 212 -31.08 -4.56 19.73
C THR A 212 -31.64 -4.28 18.34
N ASN A 213 -31.04 -4.88 17.33
CA ASN A 213 -31.54 -4.85 15.95
C ASN A 213 -32.77 -5.76 15.84
N PRO A 214 -33.95 -5.22 15.53
CA PRO A 214 -35.20 -5.99 15.51
C PRO A 214 -35.21 -7.10 14.45
N THR A 215 -34.38 -6.99 13.41
CA THR A 215 -34.31 -7.99 12.33
C THR A 215 -33.46 -9.20 12.71
N SER A 216 -32.34 -8.98 13.41
CA SER A 216 -31.40 -10.05 13.78
C SER A 216 -31.57 -10.55 15.21
N GLY A 217 -32.27 -9.82 16.08
CA GLY A 217 -32.34 -10.08 17.52
C GLY A 217 -31.01 -9.89 18.28
N GLN A 218 -29.98 -9.39 17.61
CA GLN A 218 -28.66 -9.12 18.18
C GLN A 218 -28.43 -7.60 18.31
N PRO A 219 -27.53 -7.12 19.18
CA PRO A 219 -27.14 -5.72 19.20
C PRO A 219 -26.71 -5.22 17.82
N TYR A 220 -26.95 -3.95 17.54
CA TYR A 220 -26.32 -3.31 16.39
C TYR A 220 -24.80 -3.30 16.57
N ILE A 221 -24.08 -3.47 15.48
CA ILE A 221 -22.62 -3.41 15.44
C ILE A 221 -22.22 -1.94 15.32
N PRO A 222 -21.50 -1.35 16.30
CA PRO A 222 -21.02 0.01 16.14
C PRO A 222 -20.09 0.14 14.93
N ILE A 223 -19.05 -0.68 14.84
CA ILE A 223 -18.01 -0.60 13.82
C ILE A 223 -17.88 -1.96 13.12
N ALA A 224 -18.15 -2.02 11.82
CA ALA A 224 -17.82 -3.20 11.03
C ALA A 224 -16.29 -3.28 10.86
N GLY A 225 -15.69 -4.39 11.31
CA GLY A 225 -14.24 -4.57 11.36
C GLY A 225 -13.78 -5.92 10.86
N SER A 226 -12.49 -5.98 10.53
CA SER A 226 -11.72 -7.20 10.25
C SER A 226 -10.25 -6.91 10.60
N ALA A 227 -9.36 -7.87 10.45
CA ALA A 227 -7.92 -7.64 10.59
C ALA A 227 -7.41 -6.52 9.65
N TYR A 228 -7.98 -6.42 8.44
CA TYR A 228 -7.68 -5.36 7.49
C TYR A 228 -8.13 -3.98 8.00
N HIS A 229 -9.36 -3.85 8.47
CA HIS A 229 -9.93 -2.59 8.98
C HIS A 229 -9.26 -2.13 10.29
N PHE A 230 -8.81 -3.09 11.12
CA PHE A 230 -7.99 -2.79 12.29
C PHE A 230 -6.73 -2.01 11.91
N GLY A 231 -6.04 -2.41 10.82
CA GLY A 231 -4.85 -1.71 10.34
C GLY A 231 -5.08 -0.24 9.97
N HIS A 232 -6.30 0.14 9.58
CA HIS A 232 -6.65 1.53 9.34
C HIS A 232 -6.66 2.35 10.64
N TRP A 233 -7.27 1.83 11.70
CA TRP A 233 -7.28 2.47 13.01
C TRP A 233 -5.86 2.59 13.57
N ASP A 234 -5.09 1.51 13.51
CA ASP A 234 -3.70 1.52 13.95
C ASP A 234 -2.88 2.56 13.19
N GLY A 235 -2.92 2.55 11.87
CA GLY A 235 -2.19 3.49 11.02
C GLY A 235 -2.53 4.95 11.30
N MET A 236 -3.80 5.28 11.48
CA MET A 236 -4.25 6.66 11.67
C MET A 236 -4.08 7.18 13.11
N MET A 237 -4.03 6.30 14.10
CA MET A 237 -3.89 6.67 15.52
C MET A 237 -2.48 6.50 16.07
N PHE A 238 -1.60 5.82 15.33
CA PHE A 238 -0.28 5.47 15.83
C PHE A 238 0.61 6.71 16.04
N SER A 239 0.98 7.43 15.00
CA SER A 239 1.89 8.58 15.09
C SER A 239 1.39 9.70 16.01
N PRO A 240 0.11 10.10 15.97
CA PRO A 240 -0.41 11.13 16.88
C PRO A 240 -0.24 10.81 18.35
N VAL A 241 -0.32 9.53 18.72
CA VAL A 241 -0.25 9.08 20.12
C VAL A 241 1.18 8.72 20.53
N THR A 242 1.97 8.14 19.63
CA THR A 242 3.31 7.62 19.94
C THR A 242 4.45 8.58 19.66
N TYR A 243 4.18 9.80 19.23
CA TYR A 243 5.20 10.77 18.87
C TYR A 243 6.20 11.08 20.02
N GLY A 244 5.73 11.01 21.25
CA GLY A 244 6.62 11.10 22.42
C GLY A 244 7.65 9.98 22.47
N CYS A 245 7.31 8.76 22.04
CA CYS A 245 8.25 7.63 21.92
C CYS A 245 9.27 7.88 20.81
N PHE A 246 8.79 8.36 19.66
CA PHE A 246 9.64 8.71 18.53
C PHE A 246 10.72 9.70 18.95
N ARG A 247 10.35 10.83 19.54
CA ARG A 247 11.31 11.85 20.02
C ARG A 247 12.32 11.31 21.03
N ARG A 248 11.92 10.30 21.82
CA ARG A 248 12.77 9.71 22.85
C ARG A 248 13.72 8.65 22.31
N ALA A 249 13.37 8.00 21.21
CA ALA A 249 14.16 6.96 20.58
C ALA A 249 15.06 7.45 19.43
N ASP A 250 14.80 8.62 18.85
CA ASP A 250 15.64 9.23 17.81
C ASP A 250 16.96 9.72 18.42
N PHE A 251 17.88 8.78 18.64
CA PHE A 251 19.16 9.05 19.30
C PHE A 251 20.11 9.87 18.44
N ASN A 252 20.01 9.74 17.14
CA ASN A 252 20.87 10.41 16.18
C ASN A 252 20.28 11.74 15.67
N ARG A 253 19.00 12.03 15.99
CA ARG A 253 18.25 13.24 15.62
C ARG A 253 18.17 13.47 14.10
N ASP A 254 18.08 12.39 13.34
CA ASP A 254 17.91 12.49 11.88
C ASP A 254 16.44 12.57 11.45
N GLY A 255 15.50 12.52 12.42
CA GLY A 255 14.08 12.56 12.16
C GLY A 255 13.48 11.22 11.72
N PHE A 256 14.22 10.14 11.94
CA PHE A 256 13.80 8.77 11.68
C PHE A 256 14.22 7.86 12.83
N VAL A 257 13.33 6.99 13.28
CA VAL A 257 13.66 6.01 14.32
C VAL A 257 13.77 4.62 13.70
N GLY A 258 14.98 4.10 13.70
CA GLY A 258 15.28 2.74 13.24
C GLY A 258 14.76 1.67 14.22
N ASN A 259 14.69 0.44 13.75
CA ASN A 259 14.35 -0.71 14.58
C ASN A 259 15.39 -0.95 15.69
N ASP A 260 16.65 -0.65 15.38
CA ASP A 260 17.80 -0.68 16.28
C ASP A 260 17.66 0.37 17.40
N GLU A 261 17.25 1.59 17.07
CA GLU A 261 17.02 2.66 18.04
C GLU A 261 15.85 2.33 18.97
N THR A 262 14.75 1.80 18.42
CA THR A 262 13.63 1.31 19.23
C THR A 262 14.08 0.21 20.19
N PHE A 263 14.88 -0.76 19.71
CA PHE A 263 15.39 -1.84 20.55
C PHE A 263 16.28 -1.32 21.68
N VAL A 264 17.20 -0.40 21.36
CA VAL A 264 18.09 0.21 22.35
C VAL A 264 17.32 1.03 23.37
N ALA A 265 16.28 1.74 22.96
CA ALA A 265 15.41 2.47 23.89
C ALA A 265 14.73 1.53 24.90
N PHE A 266 14.30 0.35 24.48
CA PHE A 266 13.76 -0.68 25.39
C PHE A 266 14.87 -1.30 26.26
N LYS A 267 16.01 -1.66 25.68
CA LYS A 267 17.15 -2.27 26.37
C LYS A 267 17.70 -1.37 27.48
N THR A 268 17.72 -0.07 27.25
CA THR A 268 18.24 0.94 28.20
C THR A 268 17.17 1.51 29.13
N GLY A 269 15.93 1.04 29.04
CA GLY A 269 14.81 1.50 29.86
C GLY A 269 14.30 2.90 29.53
N GLN A 270 14.67 3.45 28.36
CA GLN A 270 14.10 4.71 27.87
C GLN A 270 12.65 4.56 27.44
N LEU A 271 12.30 3.40 26.91
CA LEU A 271 10.95 3.00 26.58
C LEU A 271 10.59 1.69 27.27
N ASP A 272 9.35 1.59 27.67
CA ASP A 272 8.66 0.36 28.06
C ASP A 272 7.19 0.47 27.67
N PHE A 273 6.41 -0.60 27.76
CA PHE A 273 4.99 -0.55 27.41
C PHE A 273 4.13 0.20 28.45
N LEU A 274 4.66 0.54 29.62
CA LEU A 274 4.01 1.43 30.58
C LEU A 274 4.32 2.91 30.30
N TYR A 275 5.21 3.20 29.35
CA TYR A 275 5.43 4.57 28.91
C TYR A 275 4.14 5.13 28.30
N PRO A 276 3.64 6.27 28.76
CA PRO A 276 2.29 6.72 28.47
C PRO A 276 1.88 6.70 27.00
N PRO A 277 2.66 7.18 26.04
CA PRO A 277 2.31 7.10 24.63
C PRO A 277 2.05 5.67 24.13
N LEU A 278 2.90 4.69 24.51
CA LEU A 278 2.70 3.31 24.10
C LEU A 278 1.49 2.66 24.76
N ALA A 279 1.36 2.85 26.06
CA ALA A 279 0.23 2.34 26.81
C ALA A 279 -1.10 2.90 26.29
N CYS A 280 -1.15 4.21 26.04
CA CYS A 280 -2.34 4.87 25.51
C CYS A 280 -2.69 4.40 24.09
N TRP A 281 -1.71 4.27 23.20
CA TRP A 281 -1.93 3.72 21.86
C TRP A 281 -2.56 2.33 21.90
N LEU A 282 -1.97 1.38 22.62
CA LEU A 282 -2.46 0.02 22.74
C LEU A 282 -3.86 -0.03 23.35
N LYS A 283 -4.12 0.80 24.35
CA LYS A 283 -5.43 0.92 24.99
C LYS A 283 -6.48 1.48 24.04
N MET A 284 -6.19 2.57 23.33
CA MET A 284 -7.14 3.16 22.36
C MET A 284 -7.52 2.15 21.28
N LEU A 285 -6.56 1.40 20.75
CA LEU A 285 -6.85 0.36 19.77
C LEU A 285 -7.75 -0.73 20.33
N ARG A 286 -7.52 -1.15 21.58
CA ARG A 286 -8.36 -2.14 22.24
C ARG A 286 -9.77 -1.62 22.53
N GLU A 287 -9.93 -0.37 22.92
CA GLU A 287 -11.24 0.27 23.09
C GLU A 287 -12.03 0.28 21.79
N VAL A 288 -11.40 0.68 20.69
CA VAL A 288 -12.04 0.72 19.38
C VAL A 288 -12.44 -0.70 18.93
N THR A 289 -11.54 -1.67 19.07
CA THR A 289 -11.83 -3.06 18.64
C THR A 289 -12.89 -3.74 19.52
N GLY A 290 -13.11 -3.26 20.74
CA GLY A 290 -14.23 -3.66 21.58
C GLY A 290 -15.62 -3.35 20.99
N TYR A 291 -15.68 -2.45 20.03
CA TYR A 291 -16.90 -2.11 19.27
C TYR A 291 -16.98 -2.80 17.89
N PHE A 292 -16.00 -3.62 17.53
CA PHE A 292 -16.11 -4.47 16.36
C PHE A 292 -17.03 -5.67 16.64
N GLN A 293 -17.56 -6.29 15.60
CA GLN A 293 -18.31 -7.54 15.79
C GLN A 293 -17.39 -8.66 16.27
N THR A 294 -17.96 -9.57 17.05
CA THR A 294 -17.24 -10.77 17.54
C THR A 294 -16.62 -11.56 16.38
N GLY A 295 -15.40 -12.00 16.55
CA GLY A 295 -14.66 -12.81 15.57
C GLY A 295 -14.06 -12.00 14.40
N TYR A 296 -13.98 -10.67 14.49
CA TYR A 296 -13.43 -9.81 13.44
C TYR A 296 -12.02 -10.20 12.97
N THR A 297 -11.22 -10.79 13.83
CA THR A 297 -9.84 -11.22 13.48
C THR A 297 -9.81 -12.36 12.46
N GLY A 298 -10.89 -13.12 12.33
CA GLY A 298 -11.03 -14.21 11.35
C GLY A 298 -11.77 -13.80 10.07
N LEU A 299 -12.20 -12.53 9.98
CA LEU A 299 -12.93 -12.02 8.82
C LEU A 299 -11.99 -11.29 7.86
N GLY A 300 -12.29 -11.38 6.57
CA GLY A 300 -11.67 -10.59 5.53
C GLY A 300 -12.28 -9.20 5.40
N ARG A 301 -11.78 -8.45 4.42
CA ARG A 301 -12.27 -7.09 4.10
C ARG A 301 -13.74 -7.11 3.71
N ASP A 302 -14.10 -7.99 2.78
CA ASP A 302 -15.41 -7.96 2.11
C ASP A 302 -16.56 -8.31 3.06
N GLU A 303 -16.33 -9.16 4.07
CA GLU A 303 -17.33 -9.46 5.10
C GLU A 303 -17.70 -8.24 5.93
N ALA A 304 -16.74 -7.38 6.26
CA ALA A 304 -17.03 -6.14 7.00
C ALA A 304 -17.77 -5.13 6.11
N VAL A 305 -17.38 -4.99 4.84
CA VAL A 305 -18.10 -4.17 3.85
C VAL A 305 -19.55 -4.63 3.71
N PHE A 306 -19.78 -5.94 3.67
CA PHE A 306 -21.11 -6.52 3.59
C PHE A 306 -21.97 -6.23 4.83
N LEU A 307 -21.40 -6.29 6.04
CA LEU A 307 -22.10 -5.91 7.27
C LEU A 307 -22.56 -4.45 7.26
N PHE A 308 -21.74 -3.56 6.75
CA PHE A 308 -22.09 -2.14 6.61
C PHE A 308 -23.17 -1.93 5.55
N ALA A 309 -23.02 -2.50 4.37
CA ALA A 309 -23.97 -2.39 3.28
C ALA A 309 -25.36 -2.96 3.64
N GLN A 310 -25.41 -4.02 4.45
CA GLN A 310 -26.65 -4.59 5.00
C GLN A 310 -27.27 -3.80 6.16
N GLN A 311 -26.72 -2.64 6.51
CA GLN A 311 -27.19 -1.80 7.62
C GLN A 311 -27.16 -2.53 8.99
N ARG A 312 -26.24 -3.47 9.15
CA ARG A 312 -26.01 -4.17 10.43
C ARG A 312 -24.98 -3.44 11.30
N ALA A 313 -24.15 -2.62 10.68
CA ALA A 313 -23.17 -1.77 11.34
C ALA A 313 -23.37 -0.30 10.98
N VAL A 314 -22.99 0.59 11.91
CA VAL A 314 -23.12 2.04 11.72
C VAL A 314 -21.87 2.63 11.09
N PHE A 315 -20.69 2.24 11.56
CA PHE A 315 -19.39 2.73 11.08
C PHE A 315 -18.58 1.62 10.41
N MET A 316 -17.71 2.02 9.49
CA MET A 316 -16.69 1.16 8.87
C MET A 316 -15.55 2.03 8.35
N THR A 317 -14.30 1.59 8.53
CA THR A 317 -13.15 2.27 7.91
C THR A 317 -12.89 1.67 6.54
N THR A 318 -12.72 2.50 5.52
CA THR A 318 -12.21 2.06 4.22
C THR A 318 -11.61 3.23 3.46
N GLY A 319 -11.08 2.97 2.26
CA GLY A 319 -10.48 3.99 1.43
C GLY A 319 -11.37 4.46 0.29
N THR A 320 -10.82 5.39 -0.47
CA THR A 320 -11.44 5.95 -1.67
C THR A 320 -11.84 4.89 -2.70
N TRP A 321 -11.18 3.73 -2.68
CA TRP A 321 -11.49 2.60 -3.58
C TRP A 321 -12.89 2.01 -3.39
N ASP A 322 -13.50 2.17 -2.20
CA ASP A 322 -14.87 1.72 -1.94
C ASP A 322 -15.90 2.85 -2.00
N ALA A 323 -15.48 4.12 -2.04
CA ALA A 323 -16.38 5.27 -1.86
C ALA A 323 -17.57 5.23 -2.82
N ARG A 324 -17.31 5.06 -4.11
CA ARG A 324 -18.36 5.01 -5.13
C ARG A 324 -19.22 3.75 -5.02
N SER A 325 -18.62 2.59 -4.87
CA SER A 325 -19.36 1.33 -4.77
C SER A 325 -20.28 1.29 -3.55
N LEU A 326 -19.83 1.81 -2.41
CA LEU A 326 -20.66 1.94 -1.20
C LEU A 326 -21.81 2.93 -1.39
N GLN A 327 -21.56 4.06 -2.06
CA GLN A 327 -22.59 5.03 -2.37
C GLN A 327 -23.66 4.44 -3.31
N GLU A 328 -23.26 3.68 -4.32
CA GLU A 328 -24.17 3.01 -5.25
C GLU A 328 -24.97 1.91 -4.56
N GLN A 329 -24.35 1.11 -3.69
CA GLN A 329 -25.04 0.09 -2.89
C GLN A 329 -26.02 0.69 -1.88
N ALA A 330 -25.67 1.83 -1.29
CA ALA A 330 -26.53 2.53 -0.33
C ALA A 330 -27.71 3.26 -0.99
N LYS A 331 -27.63 3.54 -2.30
CA LYS A 331 -28.60 4.36 -3.02
C LYS A 331 -30.04 3.86 -2.86
N GLY A 332 -30.89 4.72 -2.34
CA GLY A 332 -32.30 4.42 -2.05
C GLY A 332 -32.53 3.55 -0.80
N GLN A 333 -31.48 3.23 -0.06
CA GLN A 333 -31.55 2.50 1.21
C GLN A 333 -31.16 3.37 2.41
N PHE A 334 -30.05 4.08 2.32
CA PHE A 334 -29.56 5.00 3.36
C PHE A 334 -28.56 6.00 2.78
N GLU A 335 -28.31 7.09 3.51
CA GLU A 335 -27.30 8.09 3.16
C GLU A 335 -25.96 7.75 3.81
N VAL A 336 -24.89 7.74 2.99
CA VAL A 336 -23.51 7.51 3.44
C VAL A 336 -22.89 8.83 3.87
N GLY A 337 -22.36 8.87 5.09
CA GLY A 337 -21.48 9.92 5.57
C GLY A 337 -20.03 9.47 5.58
N ILE A 338 -19.11 10.43 5.50
CA ILE A 338 -17.66 10.19 5.57
C ILE A 338 -17.10 11.15 6.63
N MET A 339 -16.22 10.66 7.49
CA MET A 339 -15.61 11.45 8.56
C MET A 339 -14.14 11.06 8.76
N ASP A 340 -13.37 11.98 9.32
CA ASP A 340 -12.03 11.71 9.82
C ASP A 340 -12.04 10.75 11.01
N PHE A 341 -10.85 10.20 11.32
CA PHE A 341 -10.67 9.43 12.55
C PHE A 341 -10.81 10.36 13.77
N PRO A 342 -11.60 9.96 14.78
CA PRO A 342 -11.78 10.73 15.99
C PRO A 342 -10.48 10.74 16.80
N ILE A 343 -10.07 11.92 17.27
CA ILE A 343 -8.84 12.10 18.04
C ILE A 343 -9.22 12.63 19.42
N PRO A 344 -8.59 12.17 20.51
CA PRO A 344 -8.80 12.71 21.83
C PRO A 344 -8.51 14.22 21.88
N ALA A 345 -9.39 14.97 22.52
CA ALA A 345 -9.15 16.38 22.79
C ALA A 345 -7.99 16.56 23.76
N ARG A 346 -7.35 17.73 23.76
CA ARG A 346 -6.22 18.02 24.66
C ARG A 346 -6.58 18.00 26.14
N ASP A 347 -7.81 18.23 26.46
CA ASP A 347 -8.39 18.18 27.81
C ASP A 347 -8.97 16.82 28.17
N ASP A 348 -8.88 15.81 27.27
CA ASP A 348 -9.23 14.44 27.59
C ASP A 348 -8.42 13.96 28.82
N PRO A 349 -9.11 13.51 29.89
CA PRO A 349 -8.45 13.19 31.16
C PRO A 349 -7.52 11.97 31.08
N VAL A 350 -7.61 11.16 30.01
CA VAL A 350 -6.81 9.93 29.81
C VAL A 350 -5.73 10.15 28.79
N TYR A 351 -6.11 10.64 27.62
CA TYR A 351 -5.28 10.64 26.41
C TYR A 351 -4.76 12.01 26.02
N GLY A 352 -5.39 13.10 26.51
CA GLY A 352 -5.03 14.47 26.11
C GLY A 352 -3.57 14.84 26.37
N GLY A 353 -2.97 14.22 27.41
CA GLY A 353 -1.55 14.45 27.73
C GLY A 353 -0.54 13.78 26.78
N VAL A 354 -0.97 12.88 25.89
CA VAL A 354 -0.09 12.13 24.98
C VAL A 354 -0.38 12.42 23.50
N VAL A 355 -1.57 12.92 23.17
CA VAL A 355 -1.94 13.25 21.79
C VAL A 355 -1.41 14.63 21.42
N GLU A 356 -0.56 14.69 20.42
CA GLU A 356 0.10 15.93 20.01
C GLU A 356 -0.51 16.60 18.78
N GLY A 357 -1.43 15.93 18.09
CA GLY A 357 -2.10 16.47 16.91
C GLY A 357 -2.71 15.37 16.04
N ARG A 358 -2.97 15.70 14.79
CA ARG A 358 -3.40 14.74 13.77
C ARG A 358 -2.20 14.13 13.07
N ILE A 359 -2.40 12.99 12.41
CA ILE A 359 -1.37 12.39 11.57
C ILE A 359 -1.13 13.27 10.32
N TYR A 360 0.15 13.40 9.94
CA TYR A 360 0.52 13.88 8.62
C TYR A 360 0.25 12.76 7.60
N GLU A 361 -0.58 13.03 6.63
CA GLU A 361 -0.89 12.09 5.56
C GLU A 361 -0.02 12.41 4.34
N THR A 362 0.86 11.49 3.98
CA THR A 362 1.62 11.61 2.73
C THR A 362 0.64 11.46 1.55
N PRO A 363 0.57 12.41 0.63
CA PRO A 363 -0.26 12.25 -0.58
C PRO A 363 0.35 11.17 -1.48
N GLY A 364 0.15 9.90 -1.08
CA GLY A 364 0.68 8.76 -1.81
C GLY A 364 -0.16 8.45 -3.04
N ALA A 365 0.46 8.43 -4.22
CA ALA A 365 -0.21 7.97 -5.42
C ALA A 365 -0.13 6.45 -5.54
N GLY A 366 -1.24 5.82 -5.95
CA GLY A 366 -1.37 4.39 -6.16
C GLY A 366 -1.86 4.05 -7.57
N PHE A 367 -2.46 2.88 -7.74
CA PHE A 367 -2.90 2.40 -9.05
C PHE A 367 -1.79 2.53 -10.09
N ARG A 368 -0.64 1.94 -9.75
CA ARG A 368 0.62 2.12 -10.47
C ARG A 368 0.75 1.08 -11.58
N PHE A 369 1.14 1.52 -12.77
CA PHE A 369 1.36 0.65 -13.92
C PHE A 369 2.79 0.74 -14.43
N GLY A 370 3.43 -0.42 -14.54
CA GLY A 370 4.74 -0.58 -15.17
C GLY A 370 4.64 -1.22 -16.54
N ILE A 371 5.64 -1.01 -17.39
CA ILE A 371 5.71 -1.57 -18.75
C ILE A 371 6.68 -2.76 -18.74
N SER A 372 6.21 -3.89 -19.25
CA SER A 372 7.03 -5.10 -19.35
C SER A 372 8.16 -4.93 -20.36
N ARG A 373 9.35 -5.48 -20.06
CA ARG A 373 10.47 -5.56 -21.03
C ARG A 373 10.19 -6.47 -22.22
N THR A 374 9.23 -7.37 -22.09
CA THR A 374 8.83 -8.27 -23.18
C THR A 374 7.84 -7.61 -24.13
N SER A 375 7.33 -6.41 -23.81
CA SER A 375 6.50 -5.65 -24.74
C SER A 375 7.26 -5.32 -26.01
N LYS A 376 6.66 -5.65 -27.14
CA LYS A 376 7.17 -5.30 -28.48
C LYS A 376 6.74 -3.90 -28.92
N ASN A 377 5.79 -3.29 -28.19
CA ASN A 377 5.15 -2.01 -28.50
C ASN A 377 5.33 -1.01 -27.35
N PHE A 378 6.57 -0.92 -26.83
CA PHE A 378 6.89 -0.09 -25.68
C PHE A 378 6.41 1.36 -25.83
N ASP A 379 6.65 1.98 -27.01
CA ASP A 379 6.30 3.39 -27.24
C ASP A 379 4.79 3.59 -27.20
N VAL A 380 4.00 2.66 -27.74
CA VAL A 380 2.53 2.72 -27.71
C VAL A 380 2.01 2.47 -26.28
N ALA A 381 2.63 1.54 -25.55
CA ALA A 381 2.27 1.27 -24.15
C ALA A 381 2.58 2.48 -23.25
N LEU A 382 3.72 3.13 -23.47
CA LEU A 382 4.08 4.36 -22.76
C LEU A 382 3.14 5.51 -23.12
N ASP A 383 2.86 5.70 -24.39
CA ASP A 383 1.97 6.77 -24.87
C ASP A 383 0.55 6.61 -24.27
N PHE A 384 0.04 5.38 -24.21
CA PHE A 384 -1.24 5.12 -23.53
C PHE A 384 -1.19 5.45 -22.02
N LEU A 385 -0.11 5.10 -21.31
CA LEU A 385 0.04 5.49 -19.91
C LEU A 385 0.15 7.02 -19.74
N LEU A 386 0.83 7.71 -20.65
CA LEU A 386 0.90 9.17 -20.67
C LEU A 386 -0.48 9.80 -20.95
N PHE A 387 -1.28 9.20 -21.83
CA PHE A 387 -2.66 9.61 -22.08
C PHE A 387 -3.51 9.49 -20.81
N LEU A 388 -3.42 8.35 -20.08
CA LEU A 388 -4.10 8.17 -18.79
C LEU A 388 -3.59 9.12 -17.69
N ALA A 389 -2.32 9.51 -17.75
CA ALA A 389 -1.66 10.43 -16.82
C ALA A 389 -1.69 11.90 -17.31
N SER A 390 -2.41 12.22 -18.38
CA SER A 390 -2.66 13.61 -18.77
C SER A 390 -3.70 14.26 -17.85
N GLN A 391 -3.71 15.58 -17.73
CA GLN A 391 -4.67 16.28 -16.88
C GLN A 391 -6.11 15.87 -17.17
N ARG A 392 -6.52 15.95 -18.45
CA ARG A 392 -7.88 15.60 -18.88
C ARG A 392 -8.16 14.10 -18.79
N GLY A 393 -7.19 13.27 -19.17
CA GLY A 393 -7.32 11.81 -19.14
C GLY A 393 -7.43 11.29 -17.71
N ASN A 394 -6.57 11.79 -16.81
CA ASN A 394 -6.55 11.38 -15.41
C ASN A 394 -7.81 11.83 -14.65
N GLU A 395 -8.26 13.06 -14.90
CA GLU A 395 -9.51 13.57 -14.34
C GLU A 395 -10.71 12.74 -14.81
N LYS A 396 -10.82 12.49 -16.12
CA LYS A 396 -11.91 11.67 -16.68
C LYS A 396 -11.90 10.26 -16.11
N LEU A 397 -10.74 9.59 -16.11
CA LEU A 397 -10.59 8.24 -15.56
C LEU A 397 -11.06 8.20 -14.10
N ASN A 398 -10.53 9.10 -13.24
CA ASN A 398 -10.83 9.08 -11.81
C ASN A 398 -12.28 9.49 -11.51
N ARG A 399 -12.89 10.35 -12.33
CA ARG A 399 -14.33 10.65 -12.25
C ARG A 399 -15.21 9.43 -12.51
N ILE A 400 -14.84 8.59 -13.50
CA ILE A 400 -15.58 7.35 -13.80
C ILE A 400 -15.41 6.33 -12.67
N ILE A 401 -14.17 6.09 -12.25
CA ILE A 401 -13.89 5.09 -11.23
C ILE A 401 -14.24 5.54 -9.80
N GLY A 402 -14.39 6.85 -9.57
CA GLY A 402 -14.70 7.41 -8.26
C GLY A 402 -13.50 7.47 -7.33
N TRP A 403 -12.28 7.71 -7.87
CA TRP A 403 -11.05 7.83 -7.09
C TRP A 403 -10.43 9.23 -7.21
N ILE A 404 -9.44 9.52 -6.38
CA ILE A 404 -8.77 10.82 -6.37
C ILE A 404 -7.76 10.88 -7.52
N PRO A 405 -7.84 11.87 -8.40
CA PRO A 405 -6.84 12.07 -9.45
C PRO A 405 -5.43 12.30 -8.88
N ALA A 406 -4.43 11.69 -9.52
CA ALA A 406 -3.03 11.86 -9.14
C ALA A 406 -2.39 13.13 -9.73
N ILE A 407 -3.00 13.76 -10.73
CA ILE A 407 -2.45 14.90 -11.48
C ILE A 407 -2.91 16.22 -10.86
N VAL A 408 -2.02 17.21 -10.85
CA VAL A 408 -2.34 18.57 -10.37
C VAL A 408 -3.33 19.28 -11.29
N GLY A 409 -4.12 20.20 -10.73
CA GLY A 409 -5.08 20.99 -11.50
C GLY A 409 -6.29 20.20 -12.03
N THR A 410 -6.56 19.02 -11.49
CA THR A 410 -7.75 18.20 -11.76
C THR A 410 -8.85 18.51 -10.76
N GLU A 411 -10.11 18.45 -11.20
CA GLU A 411 -11.26 18.58 -10.30
C GLU A 411 -11.47 17.32 -9.47
N LEU A 412 -11.84 17.53 -8.21
CA LEU A 412 -12.16 16.47 -7.27
C LEU A 412 -13.68 16.31 -7.13
N ASP A 413 -14.18 15.08 -7.20
CA ASP A 413 -15.57 14.78 -6.89
C ASP A 413 -15.89 15.26 -5.45
N PRO A 414 -17.01 15.97 -5.22
CA PRO A 414 -17.41 16.45 -3.90
C PRO A 414 -17.44 15.35 -2.82
N LEU A 415 -17.80 14.11 -3.19
CA LEU A 415 -17.76 12.96 -2.28
C LEU A 415 -16.35 12.67 -1.75
N LEU A 416 -15.33 12.95 -2.56
CA LEU A 416 -13.94 12.64 -2.25
C LEU A 416 -13.20 13.77 -1.51
N GLN A 417 -13.81 14.93 -1.33
CA GLN A 417 -13.21 16.06 -0.60
C GLN A 417 -12.84 15.68 0.85
N ALA A 418 -13.64 14.82 1.48
CA ALA A 418 -13.33 14.32 2.82
C ALA A 418 -12.04 13.48 2.89
N PHE A 419 -11.51 13.06 1.74
CA PHE A 419 -10.27 12.27 1.64
C PHE A 419 -9.04 13.11 1.29
N GLU A 420 -9.17 14.43 1.20
CA GLU A 420 -7.99 15.28 1.03
C GLU A 420 -6.99 15.01 2.16
N PRO A 421 -5.70 14.76 1.83
CA PRO A 421 -4.71 14.40 2.82
C PRO A 421 -4.40 15.58 3.75
N HIS A 422 -4.26 15.30 5.03
CA HIS A 422 -3.79 16.28 6.00
C HIS A 422 -2.28 16.50 5.84
N LEU A 423 -1.91 17.60 5.20
CA LEU A 423 -0.50 17.96 4.96
C LEU A 423 0.16 18.67 6.16
N GLU A 424 -0.64 19.04 7.15
CA GLU A 424 -0.19 19.58 8.43
C GLU A 424 -0.50 18.54 9.51
N GLY A 425 0.55 17.98 10.11
CA GLY A 425 0.35 16.94 11.09
C GLY A 425 1.65 16.37 11.62
N ILE A 426 1.53 15.35 12.45
CA ILE A 426 2.63 14.68 13.11
C ILE A 426 3.02 13.46 12.28
N TYR A 427 4.28 13.41 11.91
CA TYR A 427 4.90 12.26 11.31
C TYR A 427 6.02 11.79 12.22
N GLY A 428 5.90 10.58 12.70
CA GLY A 428 6.91 9.94 13.53
C GLY A 428 6.41 8.57 13.92
N ASN A 429 7.24 7.58 13.75
CA ASN A 429 6.89 6.20 13.97
C ASN A 429 8.02 5.46 14.64
N ILE A 430 7.71 4.55 15.54
CA ILE A 430 8.65 3.55 16.08
C ILE A 430 8.27 2.19 15.52
N ASN A 431 9.24 1.30 15.43
CA ASN A 431 9.03 -0.01 14.86
C ASN A 431 9.69 -1.09 15.71
N PHE A 432 8.93 -2.11 16.09
CA PHE A 432 9.42 -3.24 16.89
C PHE A 432 9.97 -4.39 16.05
N ASN A 433 9.91 -4.30 14.73
CA ASN A 433 10.29 -5.40 13.85
C ASN A 433 11.81 -5.47 13.64
N LEU A 434 12.50 -6.30 14.43
CA LEU A 434 13.93 -6.60 14.27
C LEU A 434 14.21 -7.76 13.29
N GLY A 435 13.16 -8.45 12.82
CA GLY A 435 13.27 -9.60 11.93
C GLY A 435 11.98 -10.41 11.87
N GLY A 436 11.96 -11.45 11.06
CA GLY A 436 10.76 -12.28 10.85
C GLY A 436 10.19 -12.87 12.13
N ASN A 437 11.04 -13.33 13.04
CA ASN A 437 10.58 -13.94 14.31
C ASN A 437 10.00 -12.88 15.26
N THR A 438 10.60 -11.70 15.34
CA THR A 438 10.06 -10.57 16.13
C THR A 438 8.68 -10.18 15.64
N ALA A 439 8.48 -10.05 14.33
CA ALA A 439 7.20 -9.71 13.75
C ALA A 439 6.12 -10.79 14.02
N VAL A 440 6.47 -12.07 13.89
CA VAL A 440 5.56 -13.19 14.19
C VAL A 440 5.18 -13.19 15.66
N THR A 441 6.16 -13.06 16.56
CA THR A 441 5.91 -13.06 18.01
C THR A 441 5.07 -11.86 18.44
N TRP A 442 5.34 -10.67 17.89
CA TRP A 442 4.48 -9.51 18.09
C TRP A 442 3.04 -9.82 17.70
N GLY A 443 2.81 -10.30 16.47
CA GLY A 443 1.47 -10.59 15.97
C GLY A 443 0.73 -11.62 16.83
N GLN A 444 1.43 -12.67 17.30
CA GLN A 444 0.84 -13.71 18.15
C GLN A 444 0.42 -13.16 19.52
N ILE A 445 1.33 -12.50 20.24
CA ILE A 445 1.06 -12.00 21.60
C ILE A 445 0.05 -10.84 21.54
N TYR A 446 0.19 -9.96 20.54
CA TYR A 446 -0.71 -8.82 20.36
C TYR A 446 -2.14 -9.26 20.01
N SER A 447 -2.31 -10.29 19.19
CA SER A 447 -3.64 -10.85 18.88
C SER A 447 -4.34 -11.39 20.13
N LEU A 448 -3.61 -12.05 21.03
CA LEU A 448 -4.17 -12.53 22.31
C LEU A 448 -4.64 -11.36 23.20
N TYR A 449 -3.86 -10.28 23.23
CA TYR A 449 -4.23 -9.06 23.96
C TYR A 449 -5.48 -8.39 23.35
N GLN A 450 -5.55 -8.27 22.02
CA GLN A 450 -6.67 -7.67 21.32
C GLN A 450 -8.01 -8.36 21.59
N VAL A 451 -8.01 -9.70 21.66
CA VAL A 451 -9.22 -10.50 21.93
C VAL A 451 -9.46 -10.79 23.42
N ASN A 452 -8.81 -10.06 24.32
CA ASN A 452 -8.95 -10.19 25.78
C ASN A 452 -8.57 -11.57 26.36
N GLN A 453 -7.69 -12.35 25.70
CA GLN A 453 -7.19 -13.62 26.23
C GLN A 453 -6.01 -13.43 27.19
N ILE A 454 -5.32 -12.32 27.13
CA ILE A 454 -4.27 -11.94 28.07
C ILE A 454 -4.44 -10.50 28.53
N SER A 455 -3.94 -10.19 29.71
CA SER A 455 -3.92 -8.82 30.25
C SER A 455 -2.88 -7.96 29.52
N PHE A 456 -2.96 -6.64 29.72
CA PHE A 456 -1.95 -5.71 29.23
C PHE A 456 -0.57 -5.99 29.85
N GLU A 457 -0.53 -6.32 31.13
CA GLU A 457 0.71 -6.66 31.83
C GLU A 457 1.35 -7.93 31.28
N ASP A 458 0.53 -8.97 31.04
CA ASP A 458 1.00 -10.21 30.37
C ASP A 458 1.54 -9.95 28.98
N PHE A 459 0.82 -9.12 28.19
CA PHE A 459 1.30 -8.71 26.86
C PHE A 459 2.65 -8.00 26.97
N ALA A 460 2.73 -6.95 27.79
CA ALA A 460 3.93 -6.14 27.97
C ALA A 460 5.13 -6.99 28.43
N THR A 461 4.91 -7.86 29.42
CA THR A 461 5.95 -8.73 29.96
C THR A 461 6.43 -9.73 28.91
N ARG A 462 5.54 -10.52 28.33
CA ARG A 462 5.89 -11.59 27.37
C ARG A 462 6.61 -11.06 26.15
N PHE A 463 6.12 -9.94 25.60
CA PHE A 463 6.78 -9.38 24.42
C PHE A 463 8.13 -8.73 24.79
N THR A 464 8.21 -7.98 25.88
CA THR A 464 9.47 -7.35 26.31
C THR A 464 10.54 -8.41 26.59
N GLU A 465 10.21 -9.50 27.30
CA GLU A 465 11.15 -10.59 27.55
C GLU A 465 11.67 -11.20 26.24
N TYR A 466 10.76 -11.55 25.33
CA TYR A 466 11.16 -12.08 24.01
C TYR A 466 12.06 -11.06 23.26
N TYR A 467 11.63 -9.80 23.21
CA TYR A 467 12.28 -8.75 22.45
C TYR A 467 13.72 -8.50 22.93
N LEU A 468 13.92 -8.40 24.23
CA LEU A 468 15.23 -8.18 24.80
C LEU A 468 16.15 -9.41 24.71
N GLN A 469 15.59 -10.62 24.82
CA GLN A 469 16.37 -11.86 24.74
C GLN A 469 16.76 -12.22 23.31
N ASN A 470 15.90 -11.98 22.34
CA ASN A 470 16.07 -12.45 20.97
C ASN A 470 16.34 -11.35 19.95
N GLY A 471 16.10 -10.07 20.28
CA GLY A 471 16.13 -8.97 19.34
C GLY A 471 17.47 -8.83 18.60
N LEU A 472 18.60 -8.95 19.29
CA LEU A 472 19.93 -8.92 18.65
C LEU A 472 20.09 -10.06 17.63
N LYS A 473 19.67 -11.27 17.98
CA LYS A 473 19.72 -12.43 17.08
C LYS A 473 18.85 -12.19 15.83
N ASP A 474 17.61 -11.75 16.03
CA ASP A 474 16.67 -11.49 14.94
C ASP A 474 17.19 -10.38 14.03
N PHE A 475 17.76 -9.30 14.59
CA PHE A 475 18.43 -8.25 13.83
C PHE A 475 19.59 -8.79 12.98
N LEU A 476 20.46 -9.61 13.54
CA LEU A 476 21.58 -10.20 12.80
C LEU A 476 21.12 -11.15 11.68
N GLU A 477 20.01 -11.87 11.88
CA GLU A 477 19.41 -12.69 10.83
C GLU A 477 18.83 -11.84 9.70
N GLN A 478 18.09 -10.78 10.02
CA GLN A 478 17.58 -9.82 9.04
C GLN A 478 18.72 -9.19 8.22
N GLN A 479 19.82 -8.81 8.88
CA GLN A 479 20.99 -8.24 8.21
C GLN A 479 21.68 -9.23 7.26
N ARG A 480 21.72 -10.52 7.60
CA ARG A 480 22.22 -11.56 6.69
C ARG A 480 21.33 -11.69 5.45
N ASP A 481 20.02 -11.65 5.62
CA ASP A 481 19.08 -11.74 4.51
C ASP A 481 19.15 -10.49 3.62
N TRP A 482 19.29 -9.31 4.21
CA TRP A 482 19.53 -8.08 3.49
C TRP A 482 20.81 -8.13 2.64
N ARG A 483 21.94 -8.61 3.21
CA ARG A 483 23.20 -8.81 2.45
C ARG A 483 23.03 -9.77 1.28
N ARG A 484 22.31 -10.88 1.49
CA ARG A 484 21.98 -11.82 0.39
C ARG A 484 21.12 -11.16 -0.70
N GLY A 485 20.20 -10.30 -0.30
CA GLY A 485 19.42 -9.46 -1.22
C GLY A 485 20.31 -8.53 -2.05
N MET A 486 21.26 -7.85 -1.40
CA MET A 486 22.22 -6.97 -2.08
C MET A 486 23.08 -7.70 -3.09
N GLN A 487 23.59 -8.89 -2.76
CA GLN A 487 24.37 -9.71 -3.71
C GLN A 487 23.56 -10.06 -4.96
N ARG A 488 22.28 -10.36 -4.82
CA ARG A 488 21.39 -10.57 -5.97
C ARG A 488 21.24 -9.33 -6.86
N ASN A 489 21.34 -8.13 -6.28
CA ASN A 489 21.25 -6.87 -7.01
C ASN A 489 22.57 -6.45 -7.70
N GLU A 490 23.68 -7.15 -7.49
CA GLU A 490 24.93 -6.88 -8.21
C GLU A 490 24.80 -7.11 -9.72
N GLN A 491 23.96 -8.04 -10.15
CA GLN A 491 23.64 -8.24 -11.57
C GLN A 491 23.03 -6.99 -12.23
N TYR A 492 22.22 -6.23 -11.46
CA TYR A 492 21.67 -4.97 -11.92
C TYR A 492 22.76 -3.90 -12.11
N LEU A 493 23.69 -3.78 -11.16
CA LEU A 493 24.83 -2.87 -11.28
C LEU A 493 25.74 -3.24 -12.44
N ALA A 494 26.00 -4.53 -12.65
CA ALA A 494 26.73 -5.00 -13.81
C ALA A 494 26.04 -4.61 -15.12
N GLY A 495 24.70 -4.72 -15.17
CA GLY A 495 23.89 -4.30 -16.30
C GLY A 495 23.97 -2.79 -16.57
N ILE A 496 23.92 -1.95 -15.53
CA ILE A 496 24.09 -0.48 -15.68
C ILE A 496 25.49 -0.15 -16.17
N ARG A 497 26.52 -0.75 -15.57
CA ARG A 497 27.91 -0.57 -16.00
C ARG A 497 28.12 -0.98 -17.45
N GLY A 498 27.56 -2.14 -17.85
CA GLY A 498 27.62 -2.61 -19.23
C GLY A 498 26.98 -1.64 -20.21
N ARG A 499 25.81 -1.10 -19.86
CA ARG A 499 25.16 -0.06 -20.68
C ARG A 499 26.00 1.22 -20.78
N ALA A 500 26.62 1.65 -19.69
CA ALA A 500 27.51 2.82 -19.72
C ALA A 500 28.68 2.63 -20.66
N ILE A 501 29.35 1.47 -20.61
CA ILE A 501 30.44 1.12 -21.48
C ILE A 501 30.01 1.07 -22.96
N LEU A 502 28.89 0.39 -23.25
CA LEU A 502 28.37 0.32 -24.63
C LEU A 502 27.94 1.71 -25.15
N ALA A 503 27.43 2.59 -24.31
CA ALA A 503 27.11 3.94 -24.72
C ALA A 503 28.36 4.79 -24.96
N ASP A 504 29.43 4.63 -24.17
CA ASP A 504 30.73 5.25 -24.43
C ASP A 504 31.31 4.78 -25.76
N GLU A 505 31.24 3.47 -26.03
CA GLU A 505 31.70 2.89 -27.32
C GLU A 505 30.89 3.42 -28.50
N ALA A 506 29.56 3.51 -28.34
CA ALA A 506 28.67 4.10 -29.35
C ALA A 506 28.97 5.58 -29.60
N ALA A 507 29.23 6.37 -28.55
CA ALA A 507 29.65 7.76 -28.67
C ALA A 507 30.99 7.93 -29.39
N ALA A 508 31.94 7.05 -29.10
CA ALA A 508 33.23 7.04 -29.78
C ALA A 508 33.15 6.65 -31.25
N ALA A 509 32.23 5.75 -31.61
CA ALA A 509 32.01 5.29 -32.96
C ALA A 509 31.12 6.20 -33.83
N ALA A 510 30.35 7.08 -33.21
CA ALA A 510 29.38 7.92 -33.91
C ALA A 510 30.08 9.01 -34.75
N THR A 511 29.73 9.07 -36.02
CA THR A 511 30.18 10.10 -36.96
C THR A 511 29.18 11.24 -37.10
N ASP A 512 27.92 10.98 -36.83
CA ASP A 512 26.86 12.01 -36.78
C ASP A 512 26.87 12.75 -35.42
N PRO A 513 26.93 14.09 -35.43
CA PRO A 513 26.99 14.89 -34.19
C PRO A 513 25.80 14.68 -33.25
N ALA A 514 24.59 14.50 -33.80
CA ALA A 514 23.38 14.31 -33.00
C ALA A 514 23.36 12.94 -32.32
N ALA A 515 23.75 11.89 -33.07
CA ALA A 515 23.88 10.53 -32.56
C ALA A 515 24.98 10.45 -31.46
N LYS A 516 26.09 11.17 -31.69
CA LYS A 516 27.17 11.26 -30.70
C LYS A 516 26.72 11.92 -29.41
N ALA A 517 26.06 13.07 -29.48
CA ALA A 517 25.55 13.76 -28.31
C ALA A 517 24.52 12.93 -27.53
N ALA A 518 23.66 12.20 -28.22
CA ALA A 518 22.70 11.28 -27.59
C ALA A 518 23.40 10.13 -26.85
N ALA A 519 24.41 9.52 -27.46
CA ALA A 519 25.18 8.45 -26.83
C ALA A 519 26.02 8.93 -25.65
N GLU A 520 26.62 10.13 -25.73
CA GLU A 520 27.35 10.77 -24.63
C GLU A 520 26.42 11.05 -23.44
N LEU A 521 25.19 11.53 -23.69
CA LEU A 521 24.19 11.76 -22.64
C LEU A 521 23.75 10.44 -21.98
N ASP A 522 23.57 9.39 -22.77
CA ASP A 522 23.26 8.04 -22.27
C ASP A 522 24.37 7.49 -21.38
N ALA A 523 25.62 7.59 -21.83
CA ALA A 523 26.78 7.18 -21.07
C ALA A 523 26.89 7.95 -19.74
N ALA A 524 26.81 9.27 -19.80
CA ALA A 524 26.85 10.12 -18.62
C ALA A 524 25.74 9.78 -17.61
N SER A 525 24.51 9.59 -18.10
CA SER A 525 23.36 9.20 -17.28
C SER A 525 23.58 7.82 -16.62
N ALA A 526 24.07 6.84 -17.35
CA ALA A 526 24.33 5.50 -16.83
C ALA A 526 25.47 5.51 -15.79
N TRP A 527 26.54 6.25 -16.04
CA TRP A 527 27.66 6.41 -15.08
C TRP A 527 27.25 7.14 -13.80
N VAL A 528 26.45 8.20 -13.91
CA VAL A 528 25.93 8.91 -12.73
C VAL A 528 25.09 7.96 -11.88
N ARG A 529 24.21 7.17 -12.51
CA ARG A 529 23.37 6.18 -11.82
C ARG A 529 24.20 5.08 -11.17
N TYR A 530 25.15 4.50 -11.89
CA TYR A 530 26.06 3.49 -11.35
C TYR A 530 26.79 3.99 -10.09
N ARG A 531 27.33 5.19 -10.15
CA ARG A 531 28.03 5.82 -9.01
C ARG A 531 27.08 6.12 -7.84
N ALA A 532 25.90 6.66 -8.12
CA ALA A 532 24.90 6.97 -7.08
C ALA A 532 24.47 5.71 -6.33
N ILE A 533 24.16 4.61 -7.04
CA ILE A 533 23.77 3.34 -6.41
C ILE A 533 24.95 2.73 -5.64
N THR A 534 26.14 2.76 -6.19
CA THR A 534 27.33 2.23 -5.50
C THR A 534 27.62 3.02 -4.23
N SER A 535 27.58 4.36 -4.28
CA SER A 535 27.76 5.21 -3.11
C SER A 535 26.66 5.01 -2.06
N SER A 536 25.40 4.92 -2.49
CA SER A 536 24.26 4.62 -1.61
C SER A 536 24.45 3.27 -0.90
N ARG A 537 24.91 2.23 -1.60
CA ARG A 537 25.20 0.94 -0.99
C ARG A 537 26.32 0.99 0.04
N GLN A 538 27.41 1.72 -0.24
CA GLN A 538 28.49 1.89 0.73
C GLN A 538 28.03 2.68 1.95
N ILE A 539 27.36 3.80 1.75
CA ILE A 539 26.95 4.69 2.85
C ILE A 539 25.81 4.05 3.65
N TRP A 540 24.76 3.60 2.99
CA TRP A 540 23.56 3.08 3.65
C TRP A 540 23.62 1.57 3.93
N GLY A 541 24.40 0.82 3.16
CA GLY A 541 24.59 -0.60 3.36
C GLY A 541 25.60 -0.91 4.45
N GLU A 542 26.86 -0.61 4.22
CA GLU A 542 27.96 -1.04 5.10
C GLU A 542 28.14 -0.13 6.32
N LEU A 543 28.19 1.20 6.13
CA LEU A 543 28.39 2.13 7.22
C LEU A 543 27.18 2.20 8.15
N ASN A 544 25.98 2.26 7.58
CA ASN A 544 24.77 2.27 8.40
C ASN A 544 24.59 0.95 9.16
N HIS A 545 24.88 -0.18 8.52
CA HIS A 545 24.86 -1.48 9.19
C HIS A 545 25.87 -1.54 10.35
N ALA A 546 27.10 -1.09 10.14
CA ALA A 546 28.11 -1.05 11.19
C ALA A 546 27.66 -0.15 12.36
N ARG A 547 27.06 0.99 12.05
CA ARG A 547 26.51 1.93 13.04
C ARG A 547 25.32 1.32 13.80
N GLN A 548 24.39 0.68 13.09
CA GLN A 548 23.26 0.00 13.72
C GLN A 548 23.73 -1.15 14.61
N LEU A 549 24.72 -1.92 14.18
CA LEU A 549 25.29 -3.01 14.97
C LEU A 549 26.01 -2.46 16.20
N ASP A 550 26.77 -1.38 16.09
CA ASP A 550 27.41 -0.72 17.23
C ASP A 550 26.35 -0.24 18.23
N LEU A 551 25.29 0.43 17.75
CA LEU A 551 24.21 0.91 18.61
C LEU A 551 23.49 -0.23 19.32
N ILE A 552 23.06 -1.26 18.60
CA ILE A 552 22.23 -2.36 19.16
C ILE A 552 23.01 -3.24 20.16
N THR A 553 24.34 -3.27 20.06
CA THR A 553 25.20 -4.01 20.99
C THR A 553 25.55 -3.23 22.27
N ARG A 554 25.31 -1.94 22.31
CA ARG A 554 25.58 -1.12 23.51
C ARG A 554 24.61 -1.48 24.65
N ASP A 555 25.12 -1.38 25.87
CA ASP A 555 24.34 -1.57 27.09
C ASP A 555 23.97 -0.22 27.77
N HIS A 556 24.34 0.90 27.16
CA HIS A 556 24.07 2.24 27.65
C HIS A 556 23.79 3.20 26.47
N LEU A 557 23.12 4.29 26.76
CA LEU A 557 22.85 5.34 25.78
C LEU A 557 24.15 6.00 25.31
N PRO A 558 24.18 6.55 24.09
CA PRO A 558 25.28 7.42 23.65
C PRO A 558 25.55 8.54 24.67
N ALA A 559 26.83 8.90 24.87
CA ALA A 559 27.21 9.89 25.88
C ALA A 559 26.65 11.30 25.63
N ASP A 560 26.33 11.60 24.39
CA ASP A 560 25.70 12.84 23.91
C ASP A 560 24.18 12.79 23.84
N TYR A 561 23.55 11.71 24.28
CA TYR A 561 22.11 11.60 24.31
C TYR A 561 21.51 12.55 25.35
N VAL A 562 20.61 13.40 24.88
CA VAL A 562 19.80 14.28 25.73
C VAL A 562 18.35 13.93 25.50
N ALA A 563 17.64 13.50 26.52
CA ALA A 563 16.20 13.24 26.46
C ALA A 563 15.47 14.54 26.02
N PRO A 564 14.79 14.54 24.88
CA PRO A 564 14.22 15.78 24.35
C PRO A 564 13.00 16.27 25.10
N TYR A 565 12.29 15.37 25.78
CA TYR A 565 11.07 15.69 26.52
C TYR A 565 10.78 14.61 27.57
N GLU A 566 10.38 15.04 28.75
CA GLU A 566 9.86 14.16 29.78
C GLU A 566 8.45 14.59 30.20
N TYR A 567 7.55 13.61 30.28
CA TYR A 567 6.24 13.85 30.90
C TYR A 567 6.44 14.17 32.39
N SER A 568 5.66 15.10 32.90
CA SER A 568 5.76 15.40 34.33
C SER A 568 5.48 14.13 35.16
N PRO A 569 6.19 13.92 36.29
CA PRO A 569 5.99 12.75 37.14
C PRO A 569 4.52 12.55 37.55
N ALA A 570 3.77 13.63 37.72
CA ALA A 570 2.35 13.58 38.05
C ALA A 570 1.50 13.00 36.92
N VAL A 571 1.79 13.33 35.66
CA VAL A 571 1.10 12.76 34.48
C VAL A 571 1.44 11.28 34.35
N LEU A 572 2.71 10.92 34.49
CA LEU A 572 3.15 9.53 34.43
C LEU A 572 2.47 8.67 35.49
N THR A 573 2.40 9.16 36.73
CA THR A 573 1.74 8.44 37.83
C THR A 573 0.27 8.24 37.55
N LYS A 574 -0.47 9.27 37.15
CA LYS A 574 -1.90 9.15 36.82
C LYS A 574 -2.18 8.13 35.72
N ILE A 575 -1.38 8.14 34.65
CA ILE A 575 -1.57 7.21 33.54
C ILE A 575 -1.26 5.78 33.97
N ARG A 576 -0.17 5.56 34.72
CA ARG A 576 0.19 4.24 35.26
C ARG A 576 -0.86 3.69 36.22
N GLU A 577 -1.36 4.50 37.14
CA GLU A 577 -2.44 4.13 38.07
C GLU A 577 -3.71 3.73 37.31
N ARG A 578 -4.07 4.48 36.27
CA ARG A 578 -5.26 4.20 35.47
C ARG A 578 -5.11 2.94 34.63
N ILE A 579 -3.95 2.73 33.99
CA ILE A 579 -3.65 1.49 33.27
C ILE A 579 -3.76 0.30 34.23
N ARG A 580 -3.22 0.39 35.45
CA ARG A 580 -3.33 -0.66 36.47
C ARG A 580 -4.76 -0.90 36.92
N ALA A 581 -5.55 0.15 37.13
CA ALA A 581 -6.94 0.05 37.56
C ALA A 581 -7.85 -0.61 36.51
N GLU A 582 -7.52 -0.49 35.22
CA GLU A 582 -8.29 -1.08 34.14
C GLU A 582 -7.83 -2.49 33.75
N VAL A 583 -6.66 -2.91 34.24
CA VAL A 583 -6.09 -4.26 34.06
C VAL A 583 -6.40 -5.17 35.25
N ALA A 584 -6.88 -4.59 36.37
CA ALA A 584 -7.35 -5.41 37.49
C ALA A 584 -8.57 -6.25 37.07
N PRO A 585 -8.62 -7.57 37.38
CA PRO A 585 -9.63 -8.51 36.93
C PRO A 585 -11.04 -8.17 37.39
#